data_d1ca5a5cd5ded2b9caf8bed8cc0ebe7a
#
_entry.id   d1ca5a5cd5ded2b9caf8bed8cc0ebe7a
#
_cell.length_a   1.000
_cell.length_b   1.000
_cell.length_c   1.000
_cell.angle_alpha   90.00
_cell.angle_beta   90.00
_cell.angle_gamma   90.00
#
_symmetry.space_group_name_H-M   'P 1'
#
loop_
_entity.id
_entity.type
_entity.pdbx_description
1 polymer ?
#
loop_
_entity_poly.entity_id
_entity_poly.type
_entity_poly.pdbx_seq_one_letter_code
_entity_poly.pdbx_strand_id
1 'polypeptide(L)'
;MTQKFLAIFLLAFGLFSAQQDAYYQQYAKYKMNIDVDAANFSYNGKQEIQYTNNSPDELSVVYFHLYWNAFKPGSMMDQRVQNQGKNADGRLAENGVSRLSTIPKNEEGSQKINWIKQNGKDLKFEVQETIMKVYLNEKIKPNSTTTFTMDWDSVVPKQIRRSGRNNREGIDMTMTQWYPKIAEYDYDGWATFDYVGREFHAPFRSE
;
A
#
# COMPACT_ATOMS: atom_id res chain seq x y z
N MET A 1 -40.33 47.43 -15.46
CA MET A 1 -39.18 47.18 -14.59
C MET A 1 -38.98 45.74 -14.17
N THR A 2 -39.93 44.85 -14.29
CA THR A 2 -39.90 43.45 -13.80
C THR A 2 -39.11 42.48 -14.69
N GLN A 3 -39.00 42.71 -16.00
CA GLN A 3 -38.32 41.75 -16.89
C GLN A 3 -36.77 41.78 -16.80
N LYS A 4 -36.16 42.90 -16.42
CA LYS A 4 -34.72 43.03 -16.29
C LYS A 4 -34.18 42.34 -15.02
N PHE A 5 -34.96 42.24 -13.98
CA PHE A 5 -34.60 41.54 -12.77
C PHE A 5 -34.62 40.00 -12.90
N LEU A 6 -35.49 39.48 -13.74
CA LEU A 6 -35.61 38.05 -13.99
C LEU A 6 -34.41 37.49 -14.76
N ALA A 7 -33.86 38.27 -15.69
CA ALA A 7 -32.69 37.91 -16.49
C ALA A 7 -31.40 37.87 -15.64
N ILE A 8 -31.26 38.76 -14.65
CA ILE A 8 -30.10 38.81 -13.73
C ILE A 8 -30.17 37.61 -12.77
N PHE A 9 -31.36 37.19 -12.33
CA PHE A 9 -31.49 36.05 -11.43
C PHE A 9 -31.19 34.71 -12.12
N LEU A 10 -31.52 34.57 -13.41
CA LEU A 10 -31.15 33.38 -14.21
C LEU A 10 -29.66 33.31 -14.54
N LEU A 11 -28.97 34.43 -14.69
CA LEU A 11 -27.53 34.45 -14.88
C LEU A 11 -26.74 34.14 -13.59
N ALA A 12 -27.28 34.47 -12.41
CA ALA A 12 -26.67 34.15 -11.14
C ALA A 12 -26.79 32.65 -10.81
N PHE A 13 -27.86 31.96 -11.25
CA PHE A 13 -28.02 30.51 -11.06
C PHE A 13 -27.11 29.66 -11.97
N GLY A 14 -26.68 30.21 -13.11
CA GLY A 14 -25.78 29.52 -14.06
C GLY A 14 -24.32 29.45 -13.59
N LEU A 15 -23.92 30.19 -12.57
CA LEU A 15 -22.54 30.21 -12.04
C LEU A 15 -22.30 29.26 -10.85
N PHE A 16 -23.34 28.66 -10.31
CA PHE A 16 -23.23 27.55 -9.35
C PHE A 16 -23.30 26.20 -10.06
N SER A 17 -22.51 26.00 -11.10
CA SER A 17 -22.07 24.64 -11.42
C SER A 17 -21.18 24.24 -10.27
N ALA A 18 -21.72 23.51 -9.29
CA ALA A 18 -20.92 22.80 -8.33
C ALA A 18 -19.94 21.98 -9.19
N GLN A 19 -18.67 22.35 -9.11
CA GLN A 19 -17.60 21.51 -9.63
C GLN A 19 -17.67 20.24 -8.80
N GLN A 20 -18.45 19.30 -9.25
CA GLN A 20 -18.47 17.96 -8.71
C GLN A 20 -17.09 17.44 -9.08
N ASP A 21 -16.19 17.36 -8.10
CA ASP A 21 -14.91 16.71 -8.31
C ASP A 21 -15.19 15.37 -8.94
N ALA A 22 -14.83 15.23 -10.21
CA ALA A 22 -15.16 14.02 -10.96
C ALA A 22 -14.48 12.86 -10.24
N TYR A 23 -15.28 11.92 -9.73
CA TYR A 23 -14.76 10.70 -9.14
C TYR A 23 -13.79 10.06 -10.12
N TYR A 24 -12.58 9.80 -9.67
CA TYR A 24 -11.59 9.04 -10.42
C TYR A 24 -11.06 7.89 -9.58
N GLN A 25 -10.60 6.87 -10.26
CA GLN A 25 -9.94 5.73 -9.65
C GLN A 25 -8.68 5.42 -10.45
N GLN A 26 -7.57 5.30 -9.77
CA GLN A 26 -6.31 4.93 -10.38
C GLN A 26 -6.38 3.49 -10.92
N TYR A 27 -5.58 3.19 -11.93
CA TYR A 27 -5.51 1.85 -12.49
C TYR A 27 -4.09 1.32 -12.41
N ALA A 28 -3.93 0.10 -11.91
CA ALA A 28 -2.65 -0.59 -11.85
C ALA A 28 -2.79 -2.04 -12.33
N LYS A 29 -2.05 -2.38 -13.39
CA LYS A 29 -1.96 -3.74 -13.92
C LYS A 29 -0.60 -4.33 -13.57
N TYR A 30 -0.62 -5.49 -12.92
CA TYR A 30 0.57 -6.20 -12.46
C TYR A 30 0.86 -7.42 -13.32
N LYS A 31 2.16 -7.62 -13.62
CA LYS A 31 2.71 -8.87 -14.14
C LYS A 31 3.88 -9.27 -13.25
N MET A 32 3.84 -10.46 -12.69
CA MET A 32 4.81 -10.90 -11.70
C MET A 32 5.45 -12.24 -12.07
N ASN A 33 6.73 -12.38 -11.71
CA ASN A 33 7.44 -13.65 -11.68
C ASN A 33 7.95 -13.84 -10.24
N ILE A 34 7.61 -14.97 -9.64
CA ILE A 34 7.93 -15.26 -8.24
C ILE A 34 8.69 -16.58 -8.16
N ASP A 35 9.84 -16.54 -7.53
CA ASP A 35 10.67 -17.72 -7.25
C ASP A 35 10.59 -18.03 -5.75
N VAL A 36 9.92 -19.11 -5.39
CA VAL A 36 9.57 -19.47 -4.01
C VAL A 36 10.52 -20.54 -3.48
N ASP A 37 11.20 -20.21 -2.39
CA ASP A 37 11.92 -21.15 -1.55
C ASP A 37 11.06 -21.58 -0.36
N ALA A 38 10.30 -22.66 -0.55
CA ALA A 38 9.39 -23.15 0.47
C ALA A 38 10.12 -23.71 1.72
N ALA A 39 11.34 -24.22 1.55
CA ALA A 39 12.12 -24.77 2.66
C ALA A 39 12.59 -23.67 3.63
N ASN A 40 12.87 -22.48 3.12
CA ASN A 40 13.33 -21.33 3.89
C ASN A 40 12.23 -20.28 4.12
N PHE A 41 10.99 -20.54 3.70
CA PHE A 41 9.85 -19.63 3.84
C PHE A 41 10.15 -18.23 3.26
N SER A 42 10.77 -18.20 2.09
CA SER A 42 11.18 -16.96 1.42
C SER A 42 10.87 -17.01 -0.06
N TYR A 43 10.91 -15.86 -0.72
CA TYR A 43 10.83 -15.77 -2.17
C TYR A 43 11.49 -14.50 -2.69
N ASN A 44 11.97 -14.57 -3.93
CA ASN A 44 12.32 -13.41 -4.74
C ASN A 44 11.16 -13.13 -5.70
N GLY A 45 10.82 -11.86 -5.84
CA GLY A 45 9.78 -11.40 -6.74
C GLY A 45 10.28 -10.35 -7.71
N LYS A 46 9.85 -10.46 -8.96
CA LYS A 46 10.00 -9.42 -9.98
C LYS A 46 8.63 -9.02 -10.48
N GLN A 47 8.36 -7.71 -10.53
CA GLN A 47 7.07 -7.24 -11.06
C GLN A 47 7.25 -6.11 -12.06
N GLU A 48 6.36 -6.11 -13.04
CA GLU A 48 6.07 -4.99 -13.92
C GLU A 48 4.69 -4.45 -13.56
N ILE A 49 4.58 -3.13 -13.42
CA ILE A 49 3.35 -2.45 -13.05
C ILE A 49 3.09 -1.39 -14.12
N GLN A 50 2.02 -1.53 -14.87
CA GLN A 50 1.48 -0.46 -15.70
C GLN A 50 0.53 0.36 -14.84
N TYR A 51 0.90 1.58 -14.52
CA TYR A 51 0.13 2.50 -13.68
C TYR A 51 -0.41 3.64 -14.51
N THR A 52 -1.73 3.82 -14.47
CA THR A 52 -2.43 4.93 -15.14
C THR A 52 -2.92 5.91 -14.09
N ASN A 53 -2.47 7.15 -14.22
CA ASN A 53 -2.92 8.27 -13.42
C ASN A 53 -4.22 8.84 -14.01
N ASN A 54 -5.35 8.48 -13.42
CA ASN A 54 -6.68 8.99 -13.82
C ASN A 54 -7.09 10.24 -13.02
N SER A 55 -6.21 10.76 -12.15
CA SER A 55 -6.47 12.01 -11.41
C SER A 55 -6.20 13.24 -12.27
N PRO A 56 -6.71 14.41 -11.87
CA PRO A 56 -6.38 15.69 -12.49
C PRO A 56 -4.95 16.15 -12.16
N ASP A 57 -4.26 15.51 -11.22
CA ASP A 57 -2.98 15.95 -10.69
C ASP A 57 -1.80 15.34 -11.43
N GLU A 58 -0.70 16.09 -11.49
CA GLU A 58 0.59 15.58 -11.94
C GLU A 58 1.36 14.98 -10.75
N LEU A 59 1.71 13.70 -10.83
CA LEU A 59 2.35 12.97 -9.73
C LEU A 59 3.88 13.00 -9.88
N SER A 60 4.59 13.49 -8.86
CA SER A 60 6.06 13.54 -8.78
C SER A 60 6.65 12.44 -7.89
N VAL A 61 5.82 11.78 -7.11
CA VAL A 61 6.16 10.66 -6.22
C VAL A 61 5.08 9.60 -6.33
N VAL A 62 5.45 8.36 -6.03
CA VAL A 62 4.50 7.27 -5.79
C VAL A 62 4.87 6.55 -4.51
N TYR A 63 3.91 5.88 -3.90
CA TYR A 63 4.11 5.13 -2.67
C TYR A 63 3.74 3.67 -2.87
N PHE A 64 4.41 2.80 -2.10
CA PHE A 64 4.11 1.37 -2.05
C PHE A 64 3.94 0.92 -0.60
N HIS A 65 3.03 -0.02 -0.40
CA HIS A 65 2.89 -0.72 0.87
C HIS A 65 3.76 -1.98 0.87
N LEU A 66 4.54 -2.14 1.94
CA LEU A 66 5.39 -3.28 2.24
C LEU A 66 4.86 -3.93 3.53
N TYR A 67 3.71 -4.58 3.45
CA TYR A 67 2.91 -4.97 4.61
C TYR A 67 3.62 -5.92 5.57
N TRP A 68 4.48 -6.82 5.06
CA TRP A 68 5.16 -7.78 5.91
C TRP A 68 6.25 -7.18 6.79
N ASN A 69 6.68 -5.97 6.51
CA ASN A 69 7.60 -5.23 7.39
C ASN A 69 6.99 -4.89 8.77
N ALA A 70 5.66 -5.02 8.91
CA ALA A 70 4.99 -4.87 10.20
C ALA A 70 5.17 -6.08 11.14
N PHE A 71 5.56 -7.26 10.62
CA PHE A 71 5.59 -8.50 11.38
C PHE A 71 6.98 -8.76 11.99
N LYS A 72 7.42 -7.85 12.85
CA LYS A 72 8.69 -7.92 13.57
C LYS A 72 8.61 -7.13 14.89
N PRO A 73 9.49 -7.42 15.86
CA PRO A 73 9.63 -6.62 17.06
C PRO A 73 9.95 -5.15 16.74
N GLY A 74 9.39 -4.24 17.52
CA GLY A 74 9.63 -2.80 17.40
C GLY A 74 8.93 -2.13 16.22
N SER A 75 8.19 -2.86 15.37
CA SER A 75 7.38 -2.26 14.30
C SER A 75 6.27 -1.39 14.88
N MET A 76 5.71 -0.48 14.08
CA MET A 76 4.58 0.36 14.51
C MET A 76 3.38 -0.50 14.96
N MET A 77 3.15 -1.65 14.32
CA MET A 77 2.13 -2.60 14.74
C MET A 77 2.43 -3.18 16.13
N ASP A 78 3.67 -3.57 16.40
CA ASP A 78 4.08 -4.06 17.71
C ASP A 78 3.93 -3.00 18.80
N GLN A 79 4.44 -1.79 18.57
CA GLN A 79 4.31 -0.66 19.50
C GLN A 79 2.85 -0.34 19.82
N ARG A 80 1.99 -0.35 18.80
CA ARG A 80 0.56 -0.14 19.01
C ARG A 80 -0.06 -1.21 19.91
N VAL A 81 0.27 -2.48 19.67
CA VAL A 81 -0.24 -3.60 20.50
C VAL A 81 0.25 -3.49 21.93
N GLN A 82 1.53 -3.17 22.15
CA GLN A 82 2.09 -2.95 23.48
C GLN A 82 1.38 -1.78 24.20
N ASN A 83 1.12 -0.67 23.52
CA ASN A 83 0.41 0.49 24.09
C ASN A 83 -1.05 0.19 24.46
N GLN A 84 -1.68 -0.75 23.77
CA GLN A 84 -3.05 -1.19 24.08
C GLN A 84 -3.09 -2.16 25.29
N GLY A 85 -1.99 -2.84 25.59
CA GLY A 85 -1.86 -3.76 26.72
C GLY A 85 -3.00 -4.79 26.75
N LYS A 86 -3.71 -4.90 27.87
CA LYS A 86 -4.82 -5.84 28.05
C LYS A 86 -6.02 -5.59 27.10
N ASN A 87 -6.11 -4.40 26.51
CA ASN A 87 -7.14 -4.04 25.53
C ASN A 87 -6.76 -4.37 24.09
N ALA A 88 -5.57 -4.94 23.87
CA ALA A 88 -5.13 -5.33 22.56
C ALA A 88 -5.96 -6.49 21.96
N ASP A 89 -6.03 -6.53 20.64
CA ASP A 89 -6.67 -7.64 19.92
C ASP A 89 -5.98 -8.97 20.31
N GLY A 90 -6.74 -9.93 20.84
CA GLY A 90 -6.22 -11.23 21.31
C GLY A 90 -5.56 -12.08 20.22
N ARG A 91 -5.71 -11.72 18.94
CA ARG A 91 -4.96 -12.31 17.82
C ARG A 91 -3.53 -11.77 17.76
N LEU A 92 -3.29 -10.56 18.22
CA LEU A 92 -2.00 -9.86 18.20
C LEU A 92 -1.29 -9.87 19.56
N ALA A 93 -2.03 -10.13 20.63
CA ALA A 93 -1.51 -10.14 22.01
C ALA A 93 -1.98 -11.38 22.76
N GLU A 94 -1.20 -11.77 23.75
CA GLU A 94 -1.55 -12.78 24.74
C GLU A 94 -1.29 -12.21 26.14
N ASN A 95 -2.31 -12.22 26.99
CA ASN A 95 -2.24 -11.63 28.34
C ASN A 95 -1.73 -10.17 28.36
N GLY A 96 -2.01 -9.40 27.31
CA GLY A 96 -1.56 -8.02 27.16
C GLY A 96 -0.13 -7.86 26.62
N VAL A 97 0.56 -8.96 26.31
CA VAL A 97 1.90 -8.95 25.70
C VAL A 97 1.76 -9.12 24.20
N SER A 98 2.41 -8.28 23.43
CA SER A 98 2.43 -8.38 21.98
C SER A 98 3.11 -9.67 21.51
N ARG A 99 2.44 -10.43 20.64
CA ARG A 99 3.03 -11.62 20.03
C ARG A 99 4.18 -11.28 19.07
N LEU A 100 4.20 -10.04 18.57
CA LEU A 100 5.26 -9.55 17.69
C LEU A 100 6.56 -9.33 18.46
N SER A 101 6.50 -8.84 19.70
CA SER A 101 7.68 -8.51 20.51
C SER A 101 8.55 -9.72 20.83
N THR A 102 8.03 -10.94 20.68
CA THR A 102 8.73 -12.19 20.97
C THR A 102 9.14 -12.99 19.73
N ILE A 103 8.91 -12.44 18.53
CA ILE A 103 9.32 -13.10 17.26
C ILE A 103 10.84 -13.14 17.18
N PRO A 104 11.45 -14.33 17.01
CA PRO A 104 12.89 -14.43 16.80
C PRO A 104 13.29 -13.90 15.41
N LYS A 105 14.51 -13.42 15.28
CA LYS A 105 15.01 -12.75 14.06
C LYS A 105 14.81 -13.52 12.77
N ASN A 106 14.95 -14.83 12.80
CA ASN A 106 14.76 -15.72 11.67
C ASN A 106 13.29 -16.01 11.32
N GLU A 107 12.34 -15.50 12.12
CA GLU A 107 10.89 -15.62 11.89
C GLU A 107 10.23 -14.26 11.60
N GLU A 108 11.00 -13.17 11.59
CA GLU A 108 10.50 -11.86 11.20
C GLU A 108 10.03 -11.85 9.75
N GLY A 109 8.91 -11.16 9.50
CA GLY A 109 8.46 -10.87 8.15
C GLY A 109 9.25 -9.72 7.55
N SER A 110 9.50 -9.79 6.25
CA SER A 110 10.14 -8.69 5.54
C SER A 110 9.76 -8.65 4.06
N GLN A 111 9.78 -7.43 3.52
CA GLN A 111 9.77 -7.14 2.09
C GLN A 111 10.88 -6.12 1.84
N LYS A 112 11.97 -6.57 1.23
CA LYS A 112 13.15 -5.76 0.95
C LYS A 112 13.22 -5.46 -0.54
N ILE A 113 13.15 -4.20 -0.90
CA ILE A 113 13.27 -3.77 -2.30
C ILE A 113 14.75 -3.71 -2.67
N ASN A 114 15.12 -4.40 -3.74
CA ASN A 114 16.47 -4.40 -4.27
C ASN A 114 16.67 -3.22 -5.22
N TRP A 115 15.70 -3.01 -6.12
CA TRP A 115 15.66 -1.86 -7.01
C TRP A 115 14.25 -1.61 -7.55
N ILE A 116 14.01 -0.40 -8.01
CA ILE A 116 12.82 0.01 -8.76
C ILE A 116 13.21 0.94 -9.89
N LYS A 117 12.55 0.79 -11.05
CA LYS A 117 12.76 1.60 -12.24
C LYS A 117 11.45 2.15 -12.78
N GLN A 118 11.49 3.33 -13.39
CA GLN A 118 10.42 3.91 -14.20
C GLN A 118 10.87 3.93 -15.65
N ASN A 119 10.12 3.30 -16.54
CA ASN A 119 10.44 3.24 -17.99
C ASN A 119 11.90 2.82 -18.25
N GLY A 120 12.41 1.85 -17.45
CA GLY A 120 13.77 1.32 -17.54
C GLY A 120 14.87 2.13 -16.83
N LYS A 121 14.58 3.32 -16.27
CA LYS A 121 15.53 4.16 -15.53
C LYS A 121 15.40 3.95 -14.04
N ASP A 122 16.54 3.79 -13.34
CA ASP A 122 16.56 3.60 -11.89
C ASP A 122 15.95 4.78 -11.15
N LEU A 123 15.22 4.49 -10.09
CA LEU A 123 14.58 5.48 -9.21
C LEU A 123 15.21 5.47 -7.83
N LYS A 124 15.21 6.63 -7.18
CA LYS A 124 15.50 6.75 -5.74
C LYS A 124 14.26 6.44 -4.95
N PHE A 125 14.44 5.74 -3.83
CA PHE A 125 13.36 5.44 -2.90
C PHE A 125 13.85 5.43 -1.45
N GLU A 126 12.91 5.58 -0.53
CA GLU A 126 13.10 5.52 0.92
C GLU A 126 12.02 4.60 1.50
N VAL A 127 12.40 3.77 2.47
CA VAL A 127 11.48 2.88 3.17
C VAL A 127 11.41 3.30 4.63
N GLN A 128 10.20 3.60 5.08
CA GLN A 128 9.88 3.85 6.48
C GLN A 128 8.78 2.89 6.90
N GLU A 129 9.07 2.01 7.85
CA GLU A 129 8.14 0.98 8.33
C GLU A 129 7.53 0.17 7.17
N THR A 130 6.23 0.30 6.94
CA THR A 130 5.50 -0.41 5.89
C THR A 130 5.25 0.42 4.63
N ILE A 131 5.82 1.62 4.56
CA ILE A 131 5.66 2.53 3.44
C ILE A 131 6.98 2.74 2.72
N MET A 132 6.96 2.58 1.40
CA MET A 132 8.07 2.98 0.53
C MET A 132 7.65 4.18 -0.30
N LYS A 133 8.40 5.28 -0.19
CA LYS A 133 8.28 6.48 -1.02
C LYS A 133 9.27 6.41 -2.19
N VAL A 134 8.79 6.62 -3.40
CA VAL A 134 9.59 6.58 -4.63
C VAL A 134 9.56 7.93 -5.33
N TYR A 135 10.72 8.47 -5.63
CA TYR A 135 10.90 9.74 -6.31
C TYR A 135 10.99 9.52 -7.82
N LEU A 136 10.04 10.08 -8.58
CA LEU A 136 9.95 9.86 -10.01
C LEU A 136 10.98 10.71 -10.77
N ASN A 137 11.63 10.13 -11.77
CA ASN A 137 12.45 10.86 -12.73
C ASN A 137 11.59 11.65 -13.73
N GLU A 138 10.45 11.08 -14.08
CA GLU A 138 9.47 11.66 -14.99
C GLU A 138 8.12 11.70 -14.28
N LYS A 139 7.56 12.88 -14.11
CA LYS A 139 6.25 13.04 -13.49
C LYS A 139 5.16 12.35 -14.32
N ILE A 140 4.17 11.76 -13.66
CA ILE A 140 3.04 11.13 -14.31
C ILE A 140 1.94 12.16 -14.48
N LYS A 141 1.69 12.56 -15.72
CA LYS A 141 0.66 13.56 -16.06
C LYS A 141 -0.74 12.98 -15.87
N PRO A 142 -1.76 13.84 -15.72
CA PRO A 142 -3.15 13.43 -15.79
C PRO A 142 -3.43 12.56 -17.03
N ASN A 143 -4.24 11.51 -16.84
CA ASN A 143 -4.65 10.60 -17.91
C ASN A 143 -3.49 9.95 -18.69
N SER A 144 -2.33 9.77 -18.02
CA SER A 144 -1.17 9.14 -18.64
C SER A 144 -0.76 7.85 -17.89
N THR A 145 -0.07 6.98 -18.62
CA THR A 145 0.40 5.69 -18.11
C THR A 145 1.92 5.68 -18.06
N THR A 146 2.48 5.09 -17.00
CA THR A 146 3.90 4.80 -16.86
C THR A 146 4.10 3.34 -16.48
N THR A 147 5.30 2.81 -16.72
CA THR A 147 5.65 1.45 -16.34
C THR A 147 6.72 1.47 -15.26
N PHE A 148 6.43 0.79 -14.14
CA PHE A 148 7.41 0.48 -13.12
C PHE A 148 7.86 -0.96 -13.25
N THR A 149 9.15 -1.21 -13.03
CA THR A 149 9.70 -2.55 -12.82
C THR A 149 10.40 -2.58 -11.48
N MET A 150 10.28 -3.68 -10.75
CA MET A 150 10.81 -3.82 -9.39
C MET A 150 11.30 -5.25 -9.16
N ASP A 151 12.35 -5.36 -8.35
CA ASP A 151 12.86 -6.62 -7.81
C ASP A 151 12.89 -6.51 -6.28
N TRP A 152 12.46 -7.58 -5.59
CA TRP A 152 12.42 -7.60 -4.13
C TRP A 152 12.61 -9.00 -3.56
N ASP A 153 13.10 -9.07 -2.33
CA ASP A 153 13.14 -10.29 -1.54
C ASP A 153 12.13 -10.21 -0.40
N SER A 154 11.54 -11.34 -0.06
CA SER A 154 10.60 -11.44 1.06
C SER A 154 10.85 -12.66 1.91
N VAL A 155 10.62 -12.48 3.21
CA VAL A 155 10.56 -13.57 4.19
C VAL A 155 9.12 -13.64 4.71
N VAL A 156 8.53 -14.84 4.63
CA VAL A 156 7.18 -15.09 5.14
C VAL A 156 7.19 -14.97 6.66
N PRO A 157 6.40 -14.09 7.27
CA PRO A 157 6.40 -13.91 8.72
C PRO A 157 5.88 -15.15 9.45
N LYS A 158 6.22 -15.29 10.73
CA LYS A 158 5.46 -16.18 11.60
C LYS A 158 3.99 -15.79 11.60
N GLN A 159 3.10 -16.77 11.50
CA GLN A 159 1.68 -16.46 11.46
C GLN A 159 1.18 -15.90 12.79
N ILE A 160 0.68 -14.67 12.73
CA ILE A 160 0.00 -14.00 13.85
C ILE A 160 -1.44 -13.68 13.47
N ARG A 161 -1.68 -13.37 12.19
CA ARG A 161 -3.02 -13.11 11.65
C ARG A 161 -3.29 -13.96 10.41
N ARG A 162 -3.55 -13.30 9.27
CA ARG A 162 -3.96 -13.96 8.01
C ARG A 162 -2.79 -14.45 7.17
N SER A 163 -1.63 -13.79 7.28
CA SER A 163 -0.40 -14.17 6.60
C SER A 163 0.56 -14.80 7.57
N GLY A 164 1.28 -15.78 7.08
CA GLY A 164 2.39 -16.33 7.83
C GLY A 164 2.60 -17.80 7.59
N ARG A 165 3.65 -18.31 8.23
CA ARG A 165 4.07 -19.70 8.20
C ARG A 165 3.69 -20.45 9.48
N ASN A 166 3.63 -21.77 9.40
CA ASN A 166 3.42 -22.69 10.52
C ASN A 166 2.16 -22.36 11.32
N ASN A 167 1.02 -22.35 10.64
CA ASN A 167 -0.25 -22.12 11.30
C ASN A 167 -0.72 -23.32 12.12
N ARG A 168 -1.74 -23.14 12.96
CA ARG A 168 -2.27 -24.19 13.84
C ARG A 168 -2.95 -25.32 13.07
N GLU A 169 -3.40 -25.06 11.85
CA GLU A 169 -4.10 -25.99 10.97
C GLU A 169 -3.14 -26.87 10.14
N GLY A 170 -1.82 -26.71 10.33
CA GLY A 170 -0.81 -27.47 9.60
C GLY A 170 -0.57 -26.98 8.16
N ILE A 171 -0.96 -25.74 7.85
CA ILE A 171 -0.66 -25.11 6.56
C ILE A 171 0.70 -24.43 6.67
N ASP A 172 1.64 -24.81 5.82
CA ASP A 172 3.01 -24.31 5.87
C ASP A 172 3.10 -22.82 5.61
N MET A 173 2.35 -22.29 4.63
CA MET A 173 2.34 -20.89 4.29
C MET A 173 0.96 -20.39 3.88
N THR A 174 0.55 -19.24 4.43
CA THR A 174 -0.58 -18.45 3.96
C THR A 174 -0.08 -17.05 3.58
N MET A 175 -0.40 -16.60 2.38
CA MET A 175 0.20 -15.40 1.81
C MET A 175 -0.86 -14.37 1.44
N THR A 176 -1.19 -13.46 2.36
CA THR A 176 -2.01 -12.27 2.09
C THR A 176 -1.12 -11.03 2.12
N GLN A 177 -1.39 -10.03 1.28
CA GLN A 177 -0.61 -8.79 1.22
C GLN A 177 0.89 -9.03 0.98
N TRP A 178 1.21 -10.02 0.18
CA TRP A 178 2.52 -10.62 0.05
C TRP A 178 3.47 -9.89 -0.90
N TYR A 179 2.98 -9.01 -1.76
CA TYR A 179 3.80 -8.26 -2.73
C TYR A 179 3.81 -6.76 -2.44
N PRO A 180 4.85 -6.03 -2.87
CA PRO A 180 4.87 -4.57 -2.82
C PRO A 180 3.73 -4.01 -3.67
N LYS A 181 2.73 -3.41 -3.02
CA LYS A 181 1.53 -2.89 -3.65
C LYS A 181 1.59 -1.37 -3.73
N ILE A 182 1.38 -0.79 -4.93
CA ILE A 182 1.28 0.66 -5.06
C ILE A 182 0.13 1.19 -4.20
N ALA A 183 0.37 2.29 -3.51
CA ALA A 183 -0.64 2.93 -2.66
C ALA A 183 -1.72 3.58 -3.51
N GLU A 184 -2.90 3.75 -2.94
CA GLU A 184 -3.99 4.48 -3.55
C GLU A 184 -3.70 5.98 -3.56
N TYR A 185 -4.12 6.65 -4.64
CA TYR A 185 -4.14 8.09 -4.75
C TYR A 185 -5.56 8.53 -5.12
N ASP A 186 -6.18 9.28 -4.25
CA ASP A 186 -7.53 9.82 -4.42
C ASP A 186 -7.58 11.33 -4.13
N TYR A 187 -8.76 11.87 -3.87
CA TYR A 187 -8.95 13.30 -3.56
C TYR A 187 -8.31 13.76 -2.24
N ASP A 188 -8.01 12.82 -1.32
CA ASP A 188 -7.26 13.08 -0.08
C ASP A 188 -5.74 12.93 -0.28
N GLY A 189 -5.29 12.57 -1.49
CA GLY A 189 -3.90 12.31 -1.84
C GLY A 189 -3.49 10.84 -1.68
N TRP A 190 -2.23 10.58 -1.36
CA TRP A 190 -1.71 9.22 -1.21
C TRP A 190 -2.10 8.58 0.13
N ALA A 191 -2.68 7.40 0.07
CA ALA A 191 -2.97 6.58 1.25
C ALA A 191 -1.67 5.96 1.81
N THR A 192 -0.98 6.68 2.70
CA THR A 192 0.34 6.31 3.26
C THR A 192 0.27 5.91 4.73
N PHE A 193 -0.78 5.19 5.10
CA PHE A 193 -0.94 4.71 6.47
C PHE A 193 -0.14 3.44 6.71
N ASP A 194 0.67 3.44 7.78
CA ASP A 194 1.37 2.24 8.20
C ASP A 194 0.40 1.12 8.60
N TYR A 195 0.78 -0.11 8.26
CA TYR A 195 -0.01 -1.26 8.62
C TYR A 195 0.12 -1.60 10.11
N VAL A 196 -0.99 -1.51 10.81
CA VAL A 196 -1.07 -1.71 12.26
C VAL A 196 -2.01 -2.86 12.66
N GLY A 197 -2.26 -3.78 11.75
CA GLY A 197 -3.07 -4.98 11.99
C GLY A 197 -4.58 -4.77 11.96
N ARG A 198 -5.08 -3.61 11.58
CA ARG A 198 -6.50 -3.39 11.26
C ARG A 198 -6.73 -3.52 9.78
N GLU A 199 -7.99 -3.74 9.39
CA GLU A 199 -8.37 -3.71 7.98
C GLU A 199 -8.16 -2.30 7.44
N PHE A 200 -7.57 -2.24 6.26
CA PHE A 200 -7.41 -1.01 5.52
C PHE A 200 -8.30 -1.10 4.28
N HIS A 201 -8.83 0.02 3.91
CA HIS A 201 -9.49 0.17 2.63
C HIS A 201 -8.43 0.45 1.58
N ALA A 202 -8.38 -0.37 0.57
CA ALA A 202 -7.68 -0.07 -0.68
C ALA A 202 -8.69 -0.33 -1.78
N PRO A 203 -9.49 0.65 -2.16
CA PRO A 203 -10.46 0.52 -3.25
C PRO A 203 -9.74 0.54 -4.60
N PHE A 204 -8.82 -0.41 -4.81
CA PHE A 204 -8.26 -0.65 -6.13
C PHE A 204 -9.08 -1.70 -6.89
N ARG A 205 -9.41 -1.38 -8.13
CA ARG A 205 -9.55 -2.42 -9.14
C ARG A 205 -8.14 -2.79 -9.62
N SER A 206 -7.66 -3.96 -9.26
CA SER A 206 -6.54 -4.63 -9.92
C SER A 206 -7.11 -5.72 -10.81
N GLU A 207 -6.78 -5.70 -12.08
CA GLU A 207 -6.95 -6.84 -12.98
C GLU A 207 -5.66 -7.61 -13.11
#